data_87bb04ed6e6c35dcb1373e463d776e7d
#
_entry.id   87bb04ed6e6c35dcb1373e463d776e7d
#
_cell.length_a   1.000
_cell.length_b   1.000
_cell.length_c   1.000
_cell.angle_alpha   90.00
_cell.angle_beta   90.00
_cell.angle_gamma   90.00
#
_symmetry.space_group_name_H-M   'P 1'
#
loop_
_entity.id
_entity.type
_entity.pdbx_description
1 polymer ?
#
loop_
_entity_poly.entity_id
_entity_poly.type
_entity_poly.pdbx_seq_one_letter_code
_entity_poly.pdbx_strand_id
1 'polypeptide(L)' 'MKEKKDALYDDTLSALVNLGYRKNIAQDALDKAYNSGARDIESLLKETLKYLTKE' A
#
# COMPACT_ATOMS: atom_id res chain seq x y z
N MET A 1 1.57 20.92 0.79
CA MET A 1 1.66 20.48 1.03
C MET A 1 1.39 19.51 1.06
N LYS A 2 1.28 18.82 1.07
CA LYS A 2 1.06 17.99 1.07
C LYS A 2 0.85 17.19 1.73
N GLU A 3 0.56 16.49 1.96
CA GLU A 3 0.29 15.82 2.48
C GLU A 3 0.50 14.96 3.11
N LYS A 4 -0.08 14.30 3.58
CA LYS A 4 -0.02 13.55 4.33
C LYS A 4 0.12 12.20 4.11
N LYS A 5 -0.50 11.56 3.45
CA LYS A 5 -0.12 10.36 3.13
C LYS A 5 1.00 10.57 2.47
N ASP A 6 2.04 10.34 2.61
CA ASP A 6 3.12 10.92 2.19
C ASP A 6 3.80 10.05 1.20
N ALA A 7 5.07 10.22 0.99
CA ALA A 7 5.83 9.49 0.02
C ALA A 7 5.78 8.00 0.28
N LEU A 8 5.68 7.63 1.53
CA LEU A 8 5.61 6.22 1.89
C LEU A 8 4.40 5.56 1.24
N TYR A 9 3.25 6.20 1.35
CA TYR A 9 2.04 5.67 0.76
C TYR A 9 2.16 5.60 -0.75
N ASP A 10 2.60 6.69 -1.35
CA ASP A 10 2.73 6.77 -2.80
C ASP A 10 3.74 5.79 -3.33
N ASP A 11 4.86 5.65 -2.67
CA ASP A 11 5.90 4.74 -3.10
C ASP A 11 5.40 3.31 -3.08
N THR A 12 4.69 2.95 -2.03
CA THR A 12 4.17 1.60 -1.91
C THR A 12 3.13 1.35 -2.98
N LEU A 13 2.27 2.31 -3.22
CA LEU A 13 1.25 2.16 -4.24
C LEU A 13 1.89 2.00 -5.62
N SER A 14 2.89 2.80 -5.92
CA SER A 14 3.60 2.70 -7.19
C SER A 14 4.23 1.33 -7.37
N ALA A 15 4.82 0.82 -6.31
CA ALA A 15 5.45 -0.50 -6.38
C ALA A 15 4.41 -1.57 -6.71
N LEU A 16 3.26 -1.48 -6.10
CA LEU A 16 2.22 -2.46 -6.33
C LEU A 16 1.69 -2.40 -7.76
N VAL A 17 1.50 -1.20 -8.26
CA VAL A 17 1.04 -1.03 -9.63
C VAL A 17 2.09 -1.57 -10.59
N ASN A 18 3.35 -1.34 -10.30
CA ASN A 18 4.43 -1.85 -11.14
C ASN A 18 4.50 -3.36 -11.12
N LEU A 19 4.04 -3.98 -10.05
CA LEU A 19 4.01 -5.43 -9.98
C LEU A 19 2.85 -6.01 -10.76
N GLY A 20 1.92 -5.18 -11.21
CA GLY A 20 0.83 -5.66 -12.01
C GLY A 20 -0.54 -5.58 -11.38
N TYR A 21 -0.64 -5.06 -10.17
CA TYR A 21 -1.93 -4.94 -9.52
C TYR A 21 -2.66 -3.71 -10.03
N ARG A 22 -3.97 -3.77 -10.06
CA ARG A 22 -4.73 -2.63 -10.46
C ARG A 22 -4.68 -1.58 -9.39
N LYS A 23 -4.67 -0.34 -9.81
CA LYS A 23 -4.51 0.75 -8.88
C LYS A 23 -5.57 0.77 -7.80
N ASN A 24 -6.83 0.62 -8.14
CA ASN A 24 -7.86 0.71 -7.11
C ASN A 24 -7.83 -0.48 -6.16
N ILE A 25 -7.45 -1.66 -6.65
CA ILE A 25 -7.33 -2.80 -5.77
C ILE A 25 -6.14 -2.63 -4.85
N ALA A 26 -5.02 -2.18 -5.40
CA ALA A 26 -3.83 -1.94 -4.61
C ALA A 26 -4.09 -0.85 -3.56
N GLN A 27 -4.80 0.17 -3.96
CA GLN A 27 -5.11 1.26 -3.07
C GLN A 27 -5.98 0.81 -1.90
N ASP A 28 -6.96 -0.01 -2.19
CA ASP A 28 -7.83 -0.53 -1.15
C ASP A 28 -7.05 -1.36 -0.13
N ALA A 29 -6.21 -2.25 -0.61
CA ALA A 29 -5.40 -3.07 0.27
C ALA A 29 -4.40 -2.21 1.05
N LEU A 30 -3.84 -1.23 0.37
CA LEU A 30 -2.87 -0.34 1.00
C LEU A 30 -3.52 0.47 2.11
N ASP A 31 -4.74 0.93 1.89
CA ASP A 31 -5.47 1.66 2.91
C ASP A 31 -5.67 0.81 4.16
N LYS A 32 -6.00 -0.45 3.96
CA LYS A 32 -6.19 -1.34 5.08
C LYS A 32 -4.89 -1.54 5.85
N ALA A 33 -3.80 -1.72 5.13
CA ALA A 33 -2.51 -1.89 5.76
C ALA A 33 -2.11 -0.63 6.52
N TYR A 34 -2.34 0.51 5.91
CA TYR A 34 -1.99 1.78 6.53
C TYR A 34 -2.80 1.99 7.81
N ASN A 35 -4.08 1.65 7.75
CA ASN A 35 -4.95 1.79 8.92
C ASN A 35 -4.61 0.82 10.02
N SER A 36 -4.00 -0.30 9.68
CA SER A 36 -3.64 -1.27 10.70
C SER A 36 -2.37 -0.87 11.44
N GLY A 37 -1.73 0.21 11.03
CA GLY A 37 -0.60 0.73 11.76
C GLY A 37 0.74 0.60 11.09
N ALA A 38 0.78 0.01 9.90
CA ALA A 38 2.04 -0.11 9.19
C ALA A 38 2.50 1.27 8.75
N ARG A 39 3.70 1.64 9.13
CA ARG A 39 4.20 2.98 8.83
C ARG A 39 5.57 2.98 8.21
N ASP A 40 6.12 1.86 7.84
CA ASP A 40 7.35 1.86 7.09
C ASP A 40 7.13 1.02 5.85
N ILE A 41 7.97 1.21 4.85
CA ILE A 41 7.73 0.63 3.55
C ILE A 41 7.68 -0.88 3.60
N GLU A 42 8.55 -1.47 4.36
CA GLU A 42 8.61 -2.91 4.45
C GLU A 42 7.33 -3.48 5.07
N SER A 43 6.93 -2.95 6.19
CA SER A 43 5.71 -3.40 6.85
C SER A 43 4.49 -3.12 6.01
N LEU A 44 4.44 -1.94 5.43
CA LEU A 44 3.31 -1.54 4.63
C LEU A 44 3.16 -2.44 3.42
N LEU A 45 4.26 -2.69 2.74
CA LEU A 45 4.24 -3.55 1.57
C LEU A 45 3.84 -4.96 1.94
N LYS A 46 4.40 -5.47 3.01
CA LYS A 46 4.10 -6.80 3.47
C LYS A 46 2.64 -6.97 3.81
N GLU A 47 2.10 -6.05 4.59
CA GLU A 47 0.69 -6.11 4.96
C GLU A 47 -0.22 -5.97 3.75
N THR A 48 0.14 -5.07 2.86
CA THR A 48 -0.66 -4.86 1.67
C THR A 48 -0.69 -6.11 0.81
N LEU A 49 0.45 -6.75 0.64
CA LEU A 49 0.51 -7.96 -0.15
C LEU A 49 -0.31 -9.09 0.49
N LYS A 50 -0.34 -9.11 1.80
CA LYS A 50 -1.16 -10.06 2.49
C LYS A 50 -2.62 -9.91 2.13
N TYR A 51 -3.12 -8.69 2.08
CA TYR A 51 -4.50 -8.44 1.70
C TYR A 51 -4.73 -8.76 0.23
N LEU A 52 -3.75 -8.48 -0.60
CA LEU A 52 -3.90 -8.72 -2.03
C LEU A 52 -3.88 -10.18 -2.39
N THR A 53 -3.09 -10.96 -1.70
CA THR A 53 -2.98 -12.37 -2.03
C THR A 53 -3.91 -13.26 -1.24
N LYS A 54 -4.62 -12.68 -0.22
CA LYS A 54 -5.48 -13.42 0.54
C LYS A 54 -6.64 -13.81 -0.24
N GLU A 55 -7.13 -14.51 -0.50
CA GLU A 55 -8.16 -14.71 -1.31
C GLU A 55 -8.95 -15.30 -0.95
#